data_4dd289b0a647dedcc9fb1fea63e7f82d
#
_entry.id   4dd289b0a647dedcc9fb1fea63e7f82d
#
_cell.length_a   1.000
_cell.length_b   1.000
_cell.length_c   1.000
_cell.angle_alpha   90.00
_cell.angle_beta   90.00
_cell.angle_gamma   90.00
#
_symmetry.space_group_name_H-M   'P 1'
#
loop_
_entity.id
_entity.type
_entity.pdbx_description
1 polymer ?
#
loop_
_entity_poly.entity_id
_entity_poly.type
_entity_poly.pdbx_seq_one_letter_code
_entity_poly.pdbx_strand_id
1 'polypeptide(L)'
;MRFRLPAPFLCLLAFAALALLPVPQARAADPCPALRTQTASPDIATRIAAYACDANNAWYRPFIDLDGRVSGVRTYEAEASPLANSIQAWQQVAIYWNDSGTLPMGRAGASECAYIATSRYPSPSCRAFIIDTPWSAAFVSWVMRRAGLPGFSGSASHLNYVRDAYRNPLQNAYQVQDPRSGKPAPGDMLCYVRAASRIYGFSDLAALLSAPNGEGLGMHCDIVVGAQPGNAAYLVGGNVAQAVTLRMLRLAPNGYFASLPTRTGSDPACSPDTPQGCNSNLQDWSIMLKLRPAAELALLPPPYVPPATVVPQLPSQQCCTACVVGSGIPRCPASNMSPVPQGSDPAKPAPPSGTP
;
A
#
# COMPACT_ATOMS: atom_id res chain seq x y z
N MET A 1 69.02 44.00 -9.90
CA MET A 1 68.70 42.78 -10.70
C MET A 1 67.28 42.40 -10.47
N ARG A 2 66.38 42.58 -11.49
CA ARG A 2 64.96 42.18 -11.41
C ARG A 2 64.82 40.86 -12.16
N PHE A 3 64.62 39.77 -11.44
CA PHE A 3 64.25 38.46 -12.00
C PHE A 3 62.77 38.48 -12.47
N ARG A 4 62.57 38.41 -13.78
CA ARG A 4 61.28 38.15 -14.41
C ARG A 4 61.11 36.63 -14.51
N LEU A 5 60.18 36.05 -13.77
CA LEU A 5 59.74 34.68 -13.96
C LEU A 5 58.96 34.56 -15.27
N PRO A 6 59.13 33.49 -16.07
CA PRO A 6 58.47 33.34 -17.35
C PRO A 6 57.02 32.97 -17.17
N ALA A 7 56.13 33.59 -17.94
CA ALA A 7 54.67 33.49 -17.93
C ALA A 7 54.05 32.09 -18.09
N PRO A 8 54.73 31.03 -18.58
CA PRO A 8 54.08 29.72 -18.71
C PRO A 8 53.90 28.95 -17.40
N PHE A 9 54.59 29.29 -16.31
CA PHE A 9 54.47 28.57 -15.03
C PHE A 9 53.20 28.92 -14.23
N LEU A 10 52.59 30.08 -14.45
CA LEU A 10 51.35 30.46 -13.75
C LEU A 10 50.11 29.74 -14.30
N CYS A 11 50.07 29.38 -15.57
CA CYS A 11 48.92 28.67 -16.15
C CYS A 11 48.84 27.20 -15.72
N LEU A 12 49.96 26.53 -15.46
CA LEU A 12 49.94 25.13 -15.00
C LEU A 12 49.47 24.98 -13.56
N LEU A 13 49.70 25.97 -12.70
CA LEU A 13 49.20 25.94 -11.31
C LEU A 13 47.68 26.23 -11.21
N ALA A 14 47.13 27.00 -12.15
CA ALA A 14 45.68 27.27 -12.19
C ALA A 14 44.87 26.04 -12.65
N PHE A 15 45.40 25.19 -13.53
CA PHE A 15 44.73 23.94 -13.94
C PHE A 15 44.77 22.84 -12.87
N ALA A 16 45.80 22.77 -12.05
CA ALA A 16 45.90 21.79 -10.94
C ALA A 16 44.96 22.12 -9.80
N ALA A 17 44.56 23.38 -9.58
CA ALA A 17 43.64 23.79 -8.53
C ALA A 17 42.14 23.52 -8.87
N LEU A 18 41.79 23.44 -10.18
CA LEU A 18 40.41 23.12 -10.60
C LEU A 18 40.04 21.63 -10.44
N ALA A 19 41.02 20.73 -10.37
CA ALA A 19 40.78 19.29 -10.27
C ALA A 19 40.40 18.82 -8.85
N LEU A 20 40.43 19.69 -7.83
CA LEU A 20 40.17 19.39 -6.43
C LEU A 20 38.84 19.94 -5.92
N LEU A 21 37.98 20.49 -6.78
CA LEU A 21 36.62 20.84 -6.36
C LEU A 21 35.87 19.54 -6.09
N PRO A 22 35.29 19.35 -4.87
CA PRO A 22 34.47 18.19 -4.60
C PRO A 22 33.31 18.21 -5.60
N VAL A 23 33.26 17.19 -6.47
CA VAL A 23 32.10 16.96 -7.33
C VAL A 23 30.92 16.87 -6.37
N PRO A 24 29.89 17.73 -6.48
CA PRO A 24 28.72 17.63 -5.63
C PRO A 24 28.17 16.23 -5.84
N GLN A 25 28.24 15.39 -4.80
CA GLN A 25 27.55 14.10 -4.81
C GLN A 25 26.09 14.43 -5.09
N ALA A 26 25.59 14.06 -6.26
CA ALA A 26 24.19 14.19 -6.60
C ALA A 26 23.42 13.45 -5.49
N ARG A 27 22.79 14.21 -4.59
CA ARG A 27 21.87 13.61 -3.62
C ARG A 27 20.83 12.89 -4.44
N ALA A 28 20.77 11.59 -4.28
CA ALA A 28 19.78 10.79 -4.95
C ALA A 28 18.39 11.33 -4.60
N ALA A 29 17.70 11.79 -5.62
CA ALA A 29 16.39 12.39 -5.48
C ALA A 29 15.32 11.30 -5.46
N ASP A 30 14.23 11.53 -4.73
CA ASP A 30 13.00 10.77 -4.83
C ASP A 30 12.61 10.54 -6.31
N PRO A 31 12.47 9.30 -6.77
CA PRO A 31 12.17 9.01 -8.17
C PRO A 31 10.73 9.33 -8.58
N CYS A 32 9.81 9.43 -7.63
CA CYS A 32 8.38 9.55 -7.89
C CYS A 32 7.97 10.77 -8.72
N PRO A 33 8.53 11.98 -8.55
CA PRO A 33 8.16 13.12 -9.40
C PRO A 33 8.35 12.89 -10.90
N ALA A 34 9.37 12.13 -11.29
CA ALA A 34 9.63 11.79 -12.69
C ALA A 34 8.84 10.55 -13.15
N LEU A 35 8.66 9.57 -12.28
CA LEU A 35 8.01 8.30 -12.62
C LEU A 35 6.49 8.42 -12.76
N ARG A 36 5.82 9.20 -11.92
CA ARG A 36 4.35 9.27 -11.86
C ARG A 36 3.65 9.55 -13.20
N THR A 37 4.34 10.15 -14.14
CA THR A 37 3.80 10.44 -15.49
C THR A 37 4.02 9.30 -16.49
N GLN A 38 4.68 8.21 -16.10
CA GLN A 38 5.07 7.10 -16.97
C GLN A 38 4.11 5.90 -16.90
N THR A 39 2.84 6.12 -16.57
CA THR A 39 1.82 5.08 -16.46
C THR A 39 1.53 4.35 -17.79
N ALA A 40 1.90 4.94 -18.93
CA ALA A 40 1.80 4.35 -20.26
C ALA A 40 3.13 3.75 -20.76
N SER A 41 4.15 3.61 -19.92
CA SER A 41 5.43 3.01 -20.31
C SER A 41 5.25 1.61 -20.91
N PRO A 42 5.99 1.22 -21.95
CA PRO A 42 5.98 -0.16 -22.44
C PRO A 42 6.55 -1.16 -21.43
N ASP A 43 7.44 -0.69 -20.53
CA ASP A 43 8.02 -1.51 -19.47
C ASP A 43 7.07 -1.64 -18.27
N ILE A 44 6.77 -2.90 -17.88
CA ILE A 44 5.83 -3.22 -16.79
C ILE A 44 6.36 -2.73 -15.44
N ALA A 45 7.66 -2.89 -15.17
CA ALA A 45 8.26 -2.46 -13.91
C ALA A 45 8.12 -0.94 -13.74
N THR A 46 8.36 -0.18 -14.81
CA THR A 46 8.16 1.27 -14.85
C THR A 46 6.69 1.64 -14.65
N ARG A 47 5.72 0.92 -15.27
CA ARG A 47 4.29 1.18 -15.06
C ARG A 47 3.87 0.94 -13.62
N ILE A 48 4.32 -0.16 -13.00
CA ILE A 48 4.04 -0.46 -11.58
C ILE A 48 4.55 0.70 -10.70
N ALA A 49 5.80 1.09 -10.87
CA ALA A 49 6.40 2.20 -10.11
C ALA A 49 5.67 3.53 -10.38
N ALA A 50 5.25 3.79 -11.62
CA ALA A 50 4.53 5.00 -11.99
C ALA A 50 3.15 5.10 -11.33
N TYR A 51 2.34 4.03 -11.34
CA TYR A 51 1.04 4.04 -10.66
C TYR A 51 1.18 4.19 -9.14
N ALA A 52 2.17 3.53 -8.52
CA ALA A 52 2.44 3.68 -7.11
C ALA A 52 2.88 5.13 -6.75
N CYS A 53 3.76 5.71 -7.55
CA CYS A 53 4.21 7.09 -7.39
C CYS A 53 3.11 8.13 -7.64
N ASP A 54 2.25 7.91 -8.64
CA ASP A 54 1.11 8.81 -8.91
C ASP A 54 0.11 8.79 -7.74
N ALA A 55 -0.16 7.61 -7.18
CA ALA A 55 -0.97 7.48 -5.98
C ALA A 55 -0.35 8.21 -4.78
N ASN A 56 0.95 8.04 -4.50
CA ASN A 56 1.63 8.80 -3.43
C ASN A 56 1.54 10.31 -3.66
N ASN A 57 1.69 10.78 -4.92
CA ASN A 57 1.53 12.19 -5.26
C ASN A 57 0.08 12.67 -4.99
N ALA A 58 -0.93 11.87 -5.31
CA ALA A 58 -2.33 12.20 -5.01
C ALA A 58 -2.53 12.44 -3.50
N TRP A 59 -1.88 11.66 -2.63
CA TRP A 59 -1.90 11.78 -1.18
C TRP A 59 -0.96 12.87 -0.60
N TYR A 60 -0.48 13.81 -1.44
CA TYR A 60 0.43 14.90 -1.04
C TYR A 60 1.83 14.46 -0.63
N ARG A 61 2.26 13.26 -1.09
CA ARG A 61 3.61 12.74 -0.91
C ARG A 61 4.05 12.55 0.55
N PRO A 62 3.23 11.91 1.41
CA PRO A 62 3.73 11.55 2.74
C PRO A 62 4.88 10.54 2.59
N PHE A 63 5.81 10.57 3.54
CA PHE A 63 6.98 9.69 3.49
C PHE A 63 7.44 9.25 4.88
N ILE A 64 8.20 8.17 4.90
CA ILE A 64 8.98 7.68 6.03
C ILE A 64 10.44 7.80 5.65
N ASP A 65 11.19 8.60 6.40
CA ASP A 65 12.61 8.84 6.12
C ASP A 65 13.50 7.63 6.46
N LEU A 66 14.80 7.76 6.21
CA LEU A 66 15.80 6.71 6.47
C LEU A 66 15.93 6.34 7.96
N ASP A 67 15.47 7.20 8.85
CA ASP A 67 15.46 6.98 10.29
C ASP A 67 14.09 6.49 10.80
N GLY A 68 13.14 6.25 9.88
CA GLY A 68 11.81 5.73 10.16
C GLY A 68 10.82 6.77 10.68
N ARG A 69 11.09 8.06 10.52
CA ARG A 69 10.16 9.12 10.93
C ARG A 69 9.13 9.39 9.85
N VAL A 70 7.86 9.38 10.24
CA VAL A 70 6.73 9.71 9.34
C VAL A 70 6.62 11.22 9.18
N SER A 71 6.43 11.69 7.95
CA SER A 71 6.25 13.10 7.65
C SER A 71 5.31 13.33 6.46
N GLY A 72 4.76 14.54 6.35
CA GLY A 72 3.98 14.97 5.20
C GLY A 72 2.56 14.42 5.11
N VAL A 73 2.06 13.69 6.11
CA VAL A 73 0.65 13.26 6.15
C VAL A 73 -0.25 14.47 6.31
N ARG A 74 -1.19 14.67 5.37
CA ARG A 74 -2.12 15.81 5.35
C ARG A 74 -3.57 15.39 5.44
N THR A 75 -3.88 14.18 5.04
CA THR A 75 -5.25 13.67 4.91
C THR A 75 -5.24 12.19 5.26
N TYR A 76 -6.27 11.71 5.95
CA TYR A 76 -6.42 10.33 6.37
C TYR A 76 -7.48 9.60 5.54
N GLU A 77 -7.38 8.27 5.50
CA GLU A 77 -8.10 7.34 4.61
C GLU A 77 -9.62 7.52 4.53
N ALA A 78 -10.27 7.93 5.61
CA ALA A 78 -11.74 8.06 5.66
C ALA A 78 -12.23 9.52 5.62
N GLU A 79 -11.34 10.50 5.37
CA GLU A 79 -11.72 11.90 5.32
C GLU A 79 -12.46 12.26 4.03
N ALA A 80 -13.36 13.26 4.14
CA ALA A 80 -13.99 13.89 2.99
C ALA A 80 -13.11 14.99 2.35
N SER A 81 -11.92 15.22 2.90
CA SER A 81 -10.95 16.17 2.37
C SER A 81 -10.47 15.74 0.98
N PRO A 82 -10.39 16.65 0.00
CA PRO A 82 -9.90 16.33 -1.33
C PRO A 82 -8.40 16.01 -1.30
N LEU A 83 -7.99 15.04 -2.08
CA LEU A 83 -6.61 14.76 -2.42
C LEU A 83 -6.12 15.70 -3.52
N ALA A 84 -4.85 15.64 -3.88
CA ALA A 84 -4.26 16.48 -4.93
C ALA A 84 -4.88 16.26 -6.34
N ASN A 85 -5.52 15.12 -6.56
CA ASN A 85 -6.30 14.81 -7.76
C ASN A 85 -7.79 15.24 -7.67
N SER A 86 -8.17 16.01 -6.66
CA SER A 86 -9.54 16.48 -6.38
C SER A 86 -10.55 15.40 -5.97
N ILE A 87 -10.13 14.14 -5.81
CA ILE A 87 -10.96 13.05 -5.28
C ILE A 87 -10.89 13.08 -3.76
N GLN A 88 -12.00 12.87 -3.06
CA GLN A 88 -11.98 12.77 -1.60
C GLN A 88 -11.22 11.51 -1.15
N ALA A 89 -10.51 11.58 -0.01
CA ALA A 89 -9.65 10.49 0.46
C ALA A 89 -10.41 9.17 0.58
N TRP A 90 -11.58 9.16 1.23
CA TRP A 90 -12.43 7.96 1.34
C TRP A 90 -12.85 7.39 -0.02
N GLN A 91 -13.16 8.28 -1.00
CA GLN A 91 -13.50 7.86 -2.35
C GLN A 91 -12.30 7.20 -3.05
N GLN A 92 -11.12 7.76 -2.88
CA GLN A 92 -9.91 7.20 -3.46
C GLN A 92 -9.62 5.79 -2.90
N VAL A 93 -9.81 5.57 -1.59
CA VAL A 93 -9.67 4.23 -0.98
C VAL A 93 -10.72 3.26 -1.52
N ALA A 94 -11.97 3.71 -1.65
CA ALA A 94 -13.01 2.86 -2.24
C ALA A 94 -12.73 2.56 -3.73
N ILE A 95 -12.09 3.47 -4.49
CA ILE A 95 -11.61 3.20 -5.86
C ILE A 95 -10.54 2.08 -5.83
N TYR A 96 -9.60 2.09 -4.88
CA TYR A 96 -8.64 1.01 -4.77
C TYR A 96 -9.32 -0.35 -4.55
N TRP A 97 -10.34 -0.42 -3.70
CA TRP A 97 -11.12 -1.62 -3.47
C TRP A 97 -11.88 -2.09 -4.71
N ASN A 98 -12.60 -1.19 -5.36
CA ASN A 98 -13.44 -1.51 -6.53
C ASN A 98 -12.59 -1.89 -7.74
N ASP A 99 -11.64 -1.04 -8.11
CA ASP A 99 -10.84 -1.23 -9.32
C ASP A 99 -9.87 -2.42 -9.19
N SER A 100 -9.46 -2.79 -7.98
CA SER A 100 -8.71 -4.03 -7.78
C SER A 100 -9.56 -5.29 -7.92
N GLY A 101 -10.89 -5.17 -7.82
CA GLY A 101 -11.80 -6.31 -7.79
C GLY A 101 -11.76 -7.11 -6.49
N THR A 102 -11.22 -6.52 -5.41
CA THR A 102 -11.03 -7.22 -4.12
C THR A 102 -11.98 -6.77 -3.03
N LEU A 103 -13.00 -5.94 -3.36
CA LEU A 103 -13.98 -5.45 -2.39
C LEU A 103 -14.74 -6.61 -1.73
N PRO A 104 -14.67 -6.78 -0.40
CA PRO A 104 -15.28 -7.90 0.29
C PRO A 104 -16.79 -7.63 0.55
N MET A 105 -17.64 -7.84 -0.45
CA MET A 105 -19.07 -7.51 -0.44
C MET A 105 -19.86 -8.04 0.76
N GLY A 106 -19.38 -9.11 1.41
CA GLY A 106 -20.00 -9.65 2.63
C GLY A 106 -19.68 -8.88 3.92
N ARG A 107 -18.81 -7.86 3.87
CA ARG A 107 -18.52 -7.01 5.04
C ARG A 107 -19.49 -5.83 5.11
N ALA A 108 -19.86 -5.47 6.35
CA ALA A 108 -20.71 -4.30 6.59
C ALA A 108 -20.08 -3.03 6.00
N GLY A 109 -20.86 -2.25 5.26
CA GLY A 109 -20.44 -1.01 4.62
C GLY A 109 -19.72 -1.17 3.27
N ALA A 110 -19.30 -2.38 2.89
CA ALA A 110 -18.58 -2.60 1.63
C ALA A 110 -19.47 -2.34 0.41
N SER A 111 -20.78 -2.72 0.47
CA SER A 111 -21.72 -2.48 -0.62
C SER A 111 -21.85 -1.00 -0.96
N GLU A 112 -21.84 -0.12 0.04
CA GLU A 112 -21.93 1.32 -0.16
C GLU A 112 -20.66 1.87 -0.83
N CYS A 113 -19.50 1.27 -0.59
CA CYS A 113 -18.27 1.62 -1.28
C CYS A 113 -18.31 1.24 -2.77
N ALA A 114 -19.10 0.25 -3.18
CA ALA A 114 -19.25 -0.14 -4.59
C ALA A 114 -19.92 0.95 -5.44
N TYR A 115 -20.77 1.80 -4.85
CA TYR A 115 -21.55 2.84 -5.56
C TYR A 115 -20.89 4.23 -5.56
N ILE A 116 -19.61 4.29 -5.32
CA ILE A 116 -18.88 5.54 -5.08
C ILE A 116 -18.96 6.54 -6.24
N ALA A 117 -18.97 6.04 -7.50
CA ALA A 117 -19.01 6.88 -8.69
C ALA A 117 -20.32 7.69 -8.84
N THR A 118 -21.40 7.26 -8.18
CA THR A 118 -22.71 7.89 -8.24
C THR A 118 -23.07 8.67 -7.00
N SER A 119 -22.31 8.54 -5.92
CA SER A 119 -22.57 9.21 -4.65
C SER A 119 -21.97 10.61 -4.60
N ARG A 120 -22.80 11.63 -4.39
CA ARG A 120 -22.37 13.01 -4.15
C ARG A 120 -21.96 13.26 -2.71
N TYR A 121 -22.36 12.41 -1.78
CA TYR A 121 -22.17 12.60 -0.35
C TYR A 121 -21.37 11.44 0.24
N PRO A 122 -20.49 11.72 1.21
CA PRO A 122 -19.76 10.68 1.91
C PRO A 122 -20.74 9.71 2.57
N SER A 123 -20.65 8.42 2.21
CA SER A 123 -21.41 7.36 2.90
C SER A 123 -20.75 7.07 4.24
N PRO A 124 -21.45 7.25 5.38
CA PRO A 124 -20.94 6.89 6.70
C PRO A 124 -20.55 5.42 6.79
N SER A 125 -21.34 4.52 6.19
CA SER A 125 -21.11 3.08 6.21
C SER A 125 -19.84 2.70 5.41
N CYS A 126 -19.64 3.28 4.22
CA CYS A 126 -18.43 3.06 3.44
C CYS A 126 -17.19 3.60 4.19
N ARG A 127 -17.27 4.76 4.81
CA ARG A 127 -16.17 5.33 5.60
C ARG A 127 -15.82 4.49 6.82
N ALA A 128 -16.83 3.95 7.52
CA ALA A 128 -16.62 3.01 8.61
C ALA A 128 -15.94 1.72 8.12
N PHE A 129 -16.40 1.15 7.01
CA PHE A 129 -15.75 0.01 6.36
C PHE A 129 -14.27 0.27 6.06
N ILE A 130 -13.93 1.45 5.53
CA ILE A 130 -12.55 1.84 5.21
C ILE A 130 -11.67 1.90 6.46
N ILE A 131 -12.19 2.44 7.59
CA ILE A 131 -11.47 2.49 8.86
C ILE A 131 -11.25 1.09 9.43
N ASP A 132 -12.27 0.25 9.39
CA ASP A 132 -12.27 -1.08 10.03
C ASP A 132 -11.60 -2.16 9.18
N THR A 133 -11.29 -1.87 7.90
CA THR A 133 -10.77 -2.87 6.97
C THR A 133 -9.48 -2.40 6.31
N PRO A 134 -8.31 -2.97 6.68
CA PRO A 134 -7.04 -2.62 6.08
C PRO A 134 -7.05 -2.79 4.56
N TRP A 135 -6.74 -1.73 3.82
CA TRP A 135 -6.82 -1.69 2.36
C TRP A 135 -5.46 -1.75 1.64
N SER A 136 -4.39 -2.00 2.39
CA SER A 136 -3.04 -2.04 1.81
C SER A 136 -2.88 -3.09 0.70
N ALA A 137 -3.46 -4.28 0.86
CA ALA A 137 -3.41 -5.32 -0.15
C ALA A 137 -4.31 -5.00 -1.37
N ALA A 138 -5.44 -4.34 -1.16
CA ALA A 138 -6.28 -3.83 -2.24
C ALA A 138 -5.55 -2.75 -3.06
N PHE A 139 -4.79 -1.88 -2.41
CA PHE A 139 -3.93 -0.89 -3.08
C PHE A 139 -2.88 -1.56 -3.97
N VAL A 140 -2.12 -2.54 -3.45
CA VAL A 140 -1.15 -3.29 -4.25
C VAL A 140 -1.85 -3.96 -5.44
N SER A 141 -2.98 -4.62 -5.21
CA SER A 141 -3.76 -5.28 -6.26
C SER A 141 -4.25 -4.30 -7.32
N TRP A 142 -4.64 -3.10 -6.91
CA TRP A 142 -5.01 -2.00 -7.81
C TRP A 142 -3.83 -1.56 -8.68
N VAL A 143 -2.65 -1.33 -8.09
CA VAL A 143 -1.44 -0.94 -8.84
C VAL A 143 -1.08 -2.00 -9.88
N MET A 144 -1.03 -3.28 -9.48
CA MET A 144 -0.64 -4.38 -10.37
C MET A 144 -1.64 -4.56 -11.53
N ARG A 145 -2.94 -4.43 -11.24
CA ARG A 145 -3.99 -4.46 -12.26
C ARG A 145 -3.90 -3.28 -13.23
N ARG A 146 -3.71 -2.05 -12.72
CA ARG A 146 -3.56 -0.85 -13.56
C ARG A 146 -2.30 -0.92 -14.43
N ALA A 147 -1.22 -1.49 -13.91
CA ALA A 147 -0.01 -1.74 -14.68
C ALA A 147 -0.17 -2.87 -15.73
N GLY A 148 -1.23 -3.67 -15.65
CA GLY A 148 -1.45 -4.80 -16.55
C GLY A 148 -0.46 -5.94 -16.31
N LEU A 149 -0.12 -6.25 -15.05
CA LEU A 149 0.85 -7.29 -14.70
C LEU A 149 0.28 -8.68 -14.96
N PRO A 150 0.81 -9.47 -15.93
CA PRO A 150 0.38 -10.84 -16.16
C PRO A 150 0.82 -11.75 -15.03
N GLY A 151 0.11 -12.86 -14.81
CA GLY A 151 0.46 -13.85 -13.78
C GLY A 151 0.38 -13.36 -12.34
N PHE A 152 -0.33 -12.25 -12.08
CA PHE A 152 -0.58 -11.75 -10.73
C PHE A 152 -2.07 -11.83 -10.38
N SER A 153 -2.38 -12.57 -9.32
CA SER A 153 -3.74 -12.67 -8.77
C SER A 153 -3.91 -11.71 -7.60
N GLY A 154 -4.66 -10.63 -7.80
CA GLY A 154 -4.97 -9.65 -6.74
C GLY A 154 -5.75 -10.26 -5.58
N SER A 155 -5.54 -9.74 -4.37
CA SER A 155 -6.22 -10.18 -3.16
C SER A 155 -6.38 -9.03 -2.16
N ALA A 156 -7.40 -9.13 -1.30
CA ALA A 156 -7.56 -8.30 -0.11
C ALA A 156 -6.56 -8.63 1.02
N SER A 157 -5.72 -9.64 0.83
CA SER A 157 -4.71 -10.09 1.80
C SER A 157 -3.35 -10.23 1.14
N HIS A 158 -2.35 -9.57 1.71
CA HIS A 158 -0.95 -9.71 1.28
C HIS A 158 -0.46 -11.15 1.33
N LEU A 159 -0.84 -11.88 2.38
CA LEU A 159 -0.45 -13.29 2.54
C LEU A 159 -0.90 -14.16 1.36
N ASN A 160 -2.06 -13.87 0.77
CA ASN A 160 -2.60 -14.70 -0.31
C ASN A 160 -1.75 -14.62 -1.57
N TYR A 161 -1.39 -13.43 -2.05
CA TYR A 161 -0.56 -13.32 -3.25
C TYR A 161 0.92 -13.65 -2.98
N VAL A 162 1.41 -13.46 -1.74
CA VAL A 162 2.73 -13.96 -1.32
C VAL A 162 2.76 -15.48 -1.34
N ARG A 163 1.70 -16.13 -0.81
CA ARG A 163 1.55 -17.59 -0.83
C ARG A 163 1.42 -18.13 -2.26
N ASP A 164 0.70 -17.42 -3.12
CA ASP A 164 0.58 -17.78 -4.54
C ASP A 164 1.94 -17.73 -5.24
N ALA A 165 2.71 -16.67 -5.05
CA ALA A 165 4.07 -16.56 -5.59
C ALA A 165 5.01 -17.68 -5.09
N TYR A 166 4.87 -18.06 -3.80
CA TYR A 166 5.66 -19.13 -3.22
C TYR A 166 5.28 -20.53 -3.75
N ARG A 167 3.99 -20.81 -3.89
CA ARG A 167 3.48 -22.14 -4.27
C ARG A 167 3.43 -22.37 -5.77
N ASN A 168 3.25 -21.33 -6.55
CA ASN A 168 3.09 -21.38 -8.00
C ASN A 168 4.21 -20.61 -8.74
N PRO A 169 5.50 -20.89 -8.41
CA PRO A 169 6.61 -20.07 -8.89
C PRO A 169 6.73 -20.02 -10.42
N LEU A 170 6.22 -21.00 -11.16
CA LEU A 170 6.31 -21.01 -12.62
C LEU A 170 5.18 -20.20 -13.31
N GLN A 171 4.09 -19.91 -12.62
CA GLN A 171 2.92 -19.22 -13.15
C GLN A 171 2.71 -17.83 -12.57
N ASN A 172 3.54 -17.43 -11.61
CA ASN A 172 3.43 -16.15 -10.93
C ASN A 172 4.40 -15.11 -11.50
N ALA A 173 3.97 -13.86 -11.51
CA ALA A 173 4.81 -12.73 -11.93
C ALA A 173 6.05 -12.51 -11.06
N TYR A 174 6.06 -13.07 -9.87
CA TYR A 174 7.09 -12.85 -8.87
C TYR A 174 7.84 -14.14 -8.52
N GLN A 175 9.12 -13.97 -8.22
CA GLN A 175 9.98 -14.97 -7.58
C GLN A 175 10.22 -14.57 -6.13
N VAL A 176 10.13 -15.54 -5.23
CA VAL A 176 10.33 -15.32 -3.80
C VAL A 176 11.82 -15.34 -3.45
N GLN A 177 12.28 -14.36 -2.68
CA GLN A 177 13.66 -14.28 -2.19
C GLN A 177 13.73 -13.84 -0.73
N ASP A 178 14.81 -14.21 -0.03
CA ASP A 178 15.17 -13.58 1.24
C ASP A 178 15.55 -12.11 0.97
N PRO A 179 14.93 -11.13 1.66
CA PRO A 179 15.24 -9.72 1.45
C PRO A 179 16.70 -9.35 1.74
N ARG A 180 17.41 -10.16 2.52
CA ARG A 180 18.84 -9.94 2.83
C ARG A 180 19.76 -10.35 1.66
N SER A 181 19.28 -11.23 0.78
CA SER A 181 20.06 -11.74 -0.37
C SER A 181 19.61 -11.17 -1.71
N GLY A 182 18.52 -10.39 -1.73
CA GLY A 182 17.97 -9.80 -2.94
C GLY A 182 18.34 -8.33 -3.11
N LYS A 183 18.67 -7.91 -4.35
CA LYS A 183 18.79 -6.50 -4.70
C LYS A 183 17.42 -5.97 -5.12
N PRO A 184 16.88 -4.93 -4.45
CA PRO A 184 15.62 -4.36 -4.86
C PRO A 184 15.74 -3.66 -6.23
N ALA A 185 14.68 -3.73 -7.02
CA ALA A 185 14.53 -3.04 -8.30
C ALA A 185 13.09 -2.53 -8.46
N PRO A 186 12.82 -1.53 -9.29
CA PRO A 186 11.45 -1.07 -9.55
C PRO A 186 10.53 -2.22 -9.96
N GLY A 187 9.30 -2.22 -9.39
CA GLY A 187 8.32 -3.29 -9.61
C GLY A 187 8.39 -4.44 -8.61
N ASP A 188 9.48 -4.61 -7.88
CA ASP A 188 9.56 -5.59 -6.78
C ASP A 188 8.65 -5.20 -5.62
N MET A 189 8.39 -6.16 -4.71
CA MET A 189 7.74 -5.86 -3.43
C MET A 189 8.61 -6.34 -2.27
N LEU A 190 8.72 -5.52 -1.22
CA LEU A 190 9.31 -5.90 0.05
C LEU A 190 8.21 -6.03 1.09
N CYS A 191 8.13 -7.20 1.73
CA CYS A 191 7.04 -7.53 2.63
C CYS A 191 7.53 -7.87 4.04
N TYR A 192 6.68 -7.56 5.02
CA TYR A 192 6.93 -7.87 6.42
C TYR A 192 5.70 -8.47 7.10
N VAL A 193 5.96 -9.28 8.14
CA VAL A 193 4.93 -9.88 8.98
C VAL A 193 4.53 -8.90 10.09
N ARG A 194 3.23 -8.83 10.39
CA ARG A 194 2.64 -7.97 11.41
C ARG A 194 2.15 -8.75 12.65
N ALA A 195 2.75 -9.89 12.95
CA ALA A 195 2.44 -10.62 14.18
C ALA A 195 3.11 -9.94 15.39
N ALA A 196 2.32 -9.59 16.42
CA ALA A 196 2.86 -8.93 17.61
C ALA A 196 3.67 -9.90 18.49
N SER A 197 3.25 -11.18 18.54
CA SER A 197 3.77 -12.18 19.49
C SER A 197 4.98 -12.97 18.97
N ARG A 198 5.33 -12.82 17.68
CA ARG A 198 6.39 -13.62 17.06
C ARG A 198 7.08 -12.89 15.93
N ILE A 199 8.38 -13.10 15.80
CA ILE A 199 9.18 -12.71 14.63
C ILE A 199 9.37 -13.94 13.75
N TYR A 200 9.03 -13.83 12.48
CA TYR A 200 9.10 -14.94 11.54
C TYR A 200 10.42 -14.97 10.76
N GLY A 201 10.90 -13.83 10.29
CA GLY A 201 11.97 -13.81 9.32
C GLY A 201 11.61 -14.56 8.04
N PHE A 202 12.59 -14.83 7.18
CA PHE A 202 12.36 -15.51 5.90
C PHE A 202 12.05 -17.01 6.08
N SER A 203 12.85 -17.73 6.85
CA SER A 203 12.74 -19.19 6.97
C SER A 203 11.43 -19.65 7.60
N ASP A 204 11.01 -18.99 8.69
CA ASP A 204 9.75 -19.32 9.36
C ASP A 204 8.52 -18.99 8.51
N LEU A 205 8.58 -17.86 7.78
CA LEU A 205 7.53 -17.52 6.84
C LEU A 205 7.47 -18.54 5.69
N ALA A 206 8.59 -18.96 5.12
CA ALA A 206 8.64 -19.98 4.08
C ALA A 206 8.04 -21.31 4.56
N ALA A 207 8.32 -21.73 5.80
CA ALA A 207 7.71 -22.90 6.40
C ALA A 207 6.19 -22.78 6.52
N LEU A 208 5.68 -21.62 6.94
CA LEU A 208 4.24 -21.35 6.99
C LEU A 208 3.59 -21.35 5.59
N LEU A 209 4.25 -20.76 4.59
CA LEU A 209 3.73 -20.70 3.22
C LEU A 209 3.64 -22.09 2.56
N SER A 210 4.53 -23.01 2.92
CA SER A 210 4.53 -24.40 2.42
C SER A 210 3.47 -25.28 3.09
N ALA A 211 2.99 -24.92 4.30
CA ALA A 211 2.04 -25.72 5.04
C ALA A 211 0.66 -25.79 4.32
N PRO A 212 0.06 -27.00 4.15
CA PRO A 212 -1.20 -27.18 3.40
C PRO A 212 -2.36 -26.33 3.93
N ASN A 213 -2.47 -26.24 5.27
CA ASN A 213 -3.53 -25.54 6.00
C ASN A 213 -2.99 -24.26 6.64
N GLY A 214 -2.20 -23.49 5.92
CA GLY A 214 -1.52 -22.32 6.46
C GLY A 214 -2.50 -21.35 7.13
N GLU A 215 -2.21 -21.02 8.38
CA GLU A 215 -2.96 -20.03 9.17
C GLU A 215 -3.00 -18.67 8.49
N GLY A 216 -4.02 -17.88 8.81
CA GLY A 216 -4.08 -16.46 8.45
C GLY A 216 -2.97 -15.70 9.18
N LEU A 217 -2.20 -14.91 8.47
CA LEU A 217 -1.12 -14.10 9.03
C LEU A 217 -1.24 -12.67 8.53
N GLY A 218 -1.23 -11.71 9.45
CA GLY A 218 -1.17 -10.30 9.10
C GLY A 218 0.17 -9.98 8.44
N MET A 219 0.11 -9.45 7.23
CA MET A 219 1.29 -9.01 6.47
C MET A 219 1.09 -7.62 5.88
N HIS A 220 2.18 -7.03 5.44
CA HIS A 220 2.18 -5.83 4.62
C HIS A 220 3.27 -5.91 3.56
N CYS A 221 3.03 -5.33 2.38
CA CYS A 221 4.00 -5.23 1.30
C CYS A 221 4.03 -3.79 0.77
N ASP A 222 5.23 -3.25 0.59
CA ASP A 222 5.49 -2.00 -0.10
C ASP A 222 6.09 -2.29 -1.49
N ILE A 223 5.69 -1.52 -2.50
CA ILE A 223 6.17 -1.65 -3.89
C ILE A 223 7.47 -0.85 -4.05
N VAL A 224 8.54 -1.46 -4.52
CA VAL A 224 9.79 -0.76 -4.84
C VAL A 224 9.57 0.10 -6.08
N VAL A 225 9.79 1.41 -5.96
CA VAL A 225 9.67 2.39 -7.05
C VAL A 225 11.03 2.93 -7.51
N GLY A 226 12.08 2.68 -6.72
CA GLY A 226 13.43 3.07 -7.07
C GLY A 226 14.46 2.44 -6.16
N ALA A 227 15.66 2.20 -6.67
CA ALA A 227 16.79 1.67 -5.91
C ALA A 227 18.07 2.35 -6.39
N GLN A 228 18.75 3.02 -5.47
CA GLN A 228 19.96 3.79 -5.73
C GLN A 228 21.09 3.26 -4.84
N PRO A 229 21.99 2.41 -5.38
CA PRO A 229 23.09 1.84 -4.64
C PRO A 229 23.92 2.89 -3.91
N GLY A 230 24.30 2.61 -2.66
CA GLY A 230 25.02 3.56 -1.80
C GLY A 230 24.14 4.67 -1.19
N ASN A 231 22.83 4.67 -1.45
CA ASN A 231 21.88 5.64 -0.89
C ASN A 231 20.62 4.95 -0.36
N ALA A 232 19.55 4.84 -1.15
CA ALA A 232 18.27 4.33 -0.69
C ALA A 232 17.51 3.50 -1.73
N ALA A 233 16.70 2.55 -1.23
CA ALA A 233 15.52 2.06 -1.89
C ALA A 233 14.33 2.92 -1.49
N TYR A 234 13.47 3.20 -2.46
CA TYR A 234 12.23 3.94 -2.32
C TYR A 234 11.07 2.98 -2.56
N LEU A 235 10.17 2.90 -1.60
CA LEU A 235 9.05 1.96 -1.63
C LEU A 235 7.74 2.72 -1.37
N VAL A 236 6.66 2.31 -2.01
CA VAL A 236 5.34 2.92 -1.81
C VAL A 236 4.37 1.87 -1.30
N GLY A 237 3.74 2.15 -0.16
CA GLY A 237 2.72 1.32 0.47
C GLY A 237 1.40 2.04 0.65
N GLY A 238 0.29 1.32 0.43
CA GLY A 238 -1.06 1.79 0.78
C GLY A 238 -1.40 1.48 2.23
N ASN A 239 -2.24 2.29 2.86
CA ASN A 239 -2.61 2.19 4.28
C ASN A 239 -1.40 2.22 5.23
N VAL A 240 -0.40 2.99 4.87
CA VAL A 240 0.74 3.31 5.74
C VAL A 240 0.51 4.71 6.29
N ALA A 241 0.39 4.85 7.61
CA ALA A 241 -0.07 6.07 8.27
C ALA A 241 -1.43 6.59 7.71
N GLN A 242 -2.35 5.66 7.41
CA GLN A 242 -3.69 5.92 6.84
C GLN A 242 -3.67 6.65 5.47
N ALA A 243 -2.60 6.51 4.72
CA ALA A 243 -2.37 7.15 3.43
C ALA A 243 -1.59 6.24 2.47
N VAL A 244 -1.30 6.70 1.25
CA VAL A 244 -0.30 6.09 0.37
C VAL A 244 1.03 6.78 0.62
N THR A 245 1.94 6.08 1.27
CA THR A 245 3.17 6.64 1.83
C THR A 245 4.41 6.05 1.18
N LEU A 246 5.39 6.91 0.86
CA LEU A 246 6.71 6.51 0.40
C LEU A 246 7.59 6.16 1.61
N ARG A 247 8.29 5.04 1.55
CA ARG A 247 9.27 4.60 2.55
C ARG A 247 10.68 4.60 1.97
N MET A 248 11.65 5.03 2.76
CA MET A 248 13.05 5.01 2.41
C MET A 248 13.82 4.00 3.27
N LEU A 249 14.59 3.11 2.63
CA LEU A 249 15.46 2.14 3.30
C LEU A 249 16.88 2.24 2.74
N ARG A 250 17.91 2.14 3.62
CA ARG A 250 19.32 2.32 3.22
C ARG A 250 19.80 1.18 2.31
N LEU A 251 20.46 1.53 1.22
CA LEU A 251 21.19 0.59 0.36
C LEU A 251 22.69 0.76 0.52
N ALA A 252 23.39 -0.36 0.56
CA ALA A 252 24.84 -0.41 0.48
C ALA A 252 25.33 -0.12 -0.97
N PRO A 253 26.60 0.23 -1.17
CA PRO A 253 27.15 0.49 -2.52
C PRO A 253 26.99 -0.68 -3.49
N ASN A 254 26.94 -1.91 -2.99
CA ASN A 254 26.70 -3.12 -3.80
C ASN A 254 25.24 -3.32 -4.21
N GLY A 255 24.32 -2.43 -3.77
CA GLY A 255 22.89 -2.45 -4.13
C GLY A 255 22.00 -3.35 -3.27
N TYR A 256 22.53 -4.01 -2.25
CA TYR A 256 21.73 -4.72 -1.24
C TYR A 256 21.28 -3.75 -0.16
N PHE A 257 20.26 -4.14 0.62
CA PHE A 257 19.93 -3.40 1.84
C PHE A 257 21.14 -3.38 2.78
N ALA A 258 21.55 -2.19 3.22
CA ALA A 258 22.71 -2.02 4.08
C ALA A 258 22.45 -2.64 5.47
N SER A 259 21.26 -2.40 6.00
CA SER A 259 20.66 -3.10 7.13
C SER A 259 19.15 -2.88 7.04
N LEU A 260 18.37 -3.94 7.08
CA LEU A 260 16.93 -3.82 7.26
C LEU A 260 16.68 -3.63 8.76
N PRO A 261 16.10 -2.49 9.20
CA PRO A 261 15.73 -2.29 10.60
C PRO A 261 14.69 -3.35 10.99
N THR A 262 15.10 -4.35 11.78
CA THR A 262 14.29 -5.53 12.05
C THR A 262 13.85 -5.53 13.52
N ARG A 263 12.54 -5.76 13.76
CA ARG A 263 12.00 -5.98 15.09
C ARG A 263 12.66 -7.20 15.75
N THR A 264 12.81 -7.13 17.06
CA THR A 264 13.37 -8.21 17.88
C THR A 264 12.31 -8.95 18.71
N GLY A 265 11.08 -8.40 18.79
CA GLY A 265 10.02 -8.89 19.67
C GLY A 265 10.10 -8.34 21.10
N SER A 266 11.24 -7.74 21.47
CA SER A 266 11.45 -7.02 22.73
C SER A 266 11.64 -5.52 22.54
N ASP A 267 11.32 -5.01 21.35
CA ASP A 267 11.44 -3.58 21.06
C ASP A 267 10.51 -2.76 21.95
N PRO A 268 10.96 -1.61 22.46
CA PRO A 268 10.12 -0.77 23.28
C PRO A 268 8.94 -0.21 22.46
N ALA A 269 7.81 -0.01 23.13
CA ALA A 269 6.70 0.70 22.51
C ALA A 269 7.10 2.14 22.18
N CYS A 270 6.56 2.68 21.07
CA CYS A 270 6.74 4.07 20.71
C CYS A 270 6.13 4.97 21.79
N SER A 271 6.94 5.79 22.44
CA SER A 271 6.52 6.78 23.43
C SER A 271 7.54 7.92 23.52
N PRO A 272 7.20 9.05 24.16
CA PRO A 272 8.15 10.14 24.39
C PRO A 272 9.42 9.68 25.16
N ASP A 273 9.27 8.68 26.03
CA ASP A 273 10.38 8.16 26.84
C ASP A 273 11.21 7.12 26.08
N THR A 274 10.65 6.53 25.03
CA THR A 274 11.28 5.50 24.18
C THR A 274 11.14 5.82 22.70
N PRO A 275 11.70 6.97 22.23
CA PRO A 275 11.51 7.43 20.85
C PRO A 275 12.11 6.50 19.78
N GLN A 276 13.08 5.63 20.17
CA GLN A 276 13.63 4.60 19.29
C GLN A 276 12.56 3.57 18.86
N GLY A 277 11.53 3.32 19.66
CA GLY A 277 10.40 2.46 19.32
C GLY A 277 9.47 3.09 18.27
N CYS A 278 9.63 4.40 17.98
CA CYS A 278 8.83 5.11 16.97
C CYS A 278 9.38 4.98 15.54
N ASN A 279 10.39 4.15 15.33
CA ASN A 279 10.95 3.92 14.00
C ASN A 279 10.00 3.06 13.16
N SER A 280 9.28 3.70 12.21
CA SER A 280 8.34 3.03 11.31
C SER A 280 9.00 2.09 10.28
N ASN A 281 10.34 2.11 10.19
CA ASN A 281 11.11 1.16 9.39
C ASN A 281 11.45 -0.13 10.16
N LEU A 282 11.23 -0.14 11.49
CA LEU A 282 11.47 -1.30 12.34
C LEU A 282 10.36 -2.34 12.16
N GLN A 283 10.56 -3.32 11.29
CA GLN A 283 9.57 -4.32 10.88
C GLN A 283 10.18 -5.73 10.88
N ASP A 284 9.32 -6.75 10.85
CA ASP A 284 9.72 -8.13 10.57
C ASP A 284 9.82 -8.36 9.05
N TRP A 285 10.88 -7.83 8.43
CA TRP A 285 11.15 -7.95 7.00
C TRP A 285 11.41 -9.41 6.62
N SER A 286 10.39 -10.08 6.11
CA SER A 286 10.39 -11.54 5.99
C SER A 286 10.56 -12.04 4.56
N ILE A 287 10.15 -11.26 3.53
CA ILE A 287 10.15 -11.77 2.16
C ILE A 287 10.25 -10.64 1.14
N MET A 288 10.99 -10.88 0.06
CA MET A 288 11.00 -10.04 -1.13
C MET A 288 10.40 -10.81 -2.30
N LEU A 289 9.48 -10.17 -3.01
CA LEU A 289 8.92 -10.66 -4.26
C LEU A 289 9.64 -9.95 -5.40
N LYS A 290 10.49 -10.66 -6.11
CA LYS A 290 11.24 -10.18 -7.26
C LYS A 290 10.41 -10.27 -8.51
N LEU A 291 10.15 -9.14 -9.15
CA LEU A 291 9.47 -9.12 -10.45
C LEU A 291 10.31 -9.86 -11.50
N ARG A 292 9.67 -10.71 -12.28
CA ARG A 292 10.34 -11.44 -13.39
C ARG A 292 10.75 -10.48 -14.49
N PRO A 293 11.81 -10.82 -15.24
CA PRO A 293 12.17 -10.10 -16.46
C PRO A 293 11.01 -10.05 -17.47
N ALA A 294 10.94 -8.99 -18.27
CA ALA A 294 9.86 -8.78 -19.23
C ALA A 294 9.63 -9.97 -20.19
N ALA A 295 10.71 -10.65 -20.62
CA ALA A 295 10.63 -11.83 -21.48
C ALA A 295 9.91 -13.00 -20.79
N GLU A 296 10.10 -13.19 -19.48
CA GLU A 296 9.40 -14.24 -18.73
C GLU A 296 7.94 -13.83 -18.45
N LEU A 297 7.69 -12.56 -18.14
CA LEU A 297 6.34 -12.04 -17.94
C LEU A 297 5.46 -12.20 -19.18
N ALA A 298 6.01 -12.08 -20.37
CA ALA A 298 5.29 -12.25 -21.63
C ALA A 298 4.76 -13.69 -21.85
N LEU A 299 5.28 -14.68 -21.12
CA LEU A 299 4.86 -16.09 -21.19
C LEU A 299 3.76 -16.42 -20.16
N LEU A 300 3.46 -15.50 -19.24
CA LEU A 300 2.47 -15.74 -18.19
C LEU A 300 1.05 -15.48 -18.70
N PRO A 301 0.03 -16.05 -18.03
CA PRO A 301 -1.36 -15.76 -18.33
C PRO A 301 -1.64 -14.25 -18.27
N PRO A 302 -2.51 -13.72 -19.15
CA PRO A 302 -2.88 -12.32 -19.12
C PRO A 302 -3.46 -11.93 -17.74
N PRO A 303 -3.42 -10.63 -17.38
CA PRO A 303 -3.98 -10.17 -16.14
C PRO A 303 -5.43 -10.62 -15.97
N TYR A 304 -5.77 -11.13 -14.79
CA TYR A 304 -7.17 -11.44 -14.47
C TYR A 304 -8.00 -10.15 -14.52
N VAL A 305 -8.92 -10.09 -15.44
CA VAL A 305 -9.95 -9.05 -15.50
C VAL A 305 -11.20 -9.66 -14.88
N PRO A 306 -11.59 -9.26 -13.64
CA PRO A 306 -12.87 -9.69 -13.10
C PRO A 306 -13.96 -9.34 -14.10
N PRO A 307 -15.00 -10.19 -14.28
CA PRO A 307 -16.17 -9.80 -15.04
C PRO A 307 -16.67 -8.48 -14.47
N ALA A 308 -17.02 -7.54 -15.35
CA ALA A 308 -17.59 -6.27 -14.93
C ALA A 308 -18.71 -6.60 -13.94
N THR A 309 -18.55 -6.16 -12.69
CA THR A 309 -19.60 -6.32 -11.70
C THR A 309 -20.77 -5.55 -12.27
N VAL A 310 -21.79 -6.25 -12.78
CA VAL A 310 -23.07 -5.63 -13.11
C VAL A 310 -23.60 -5.16 -11.76
N VAL A 311 -23.27 -3.92 -11.45
CA VAL A 311 -23.80 -3.26 -10.26
C VAL A 311 -25.31 -3.21 -10.51
N PRO A 312 -26.13 -3.96 -9.74
CA PRO A 312 -27.57 -3.84 -9.90
C PRO A 312 -27.87 -2.34 -9.78
N GLN A 313 -28.47 -1.76 -10.79
CA GLN A 313 -28.98 -0.41 -10.65
C GLN A 313 -30.00 -0.49 -9.50
N LEU A 314 -29.59 0.04 -8.34
CA LEU A 314 -30.56 0.33 -7.31
C LEU A 314 -31.63 1.16 -7.97
N PRO A 315 -32.93 0.77 -7.83
CA PRO A 315 -34.00 1.64 -8.28
C PRO A 315 -33.69 3.02 -7.72
N SER A 316 -33.74 4.03 -8.58
CA SER A 316 -33.45 5.41 -8.19
C SER A 316 -34.22 5.70 -6.91
N GLN A 317 -33.51 5.76 -5.78
CA GLN A 317 -34.12 6.18 -4.53
C GLN A 317 -34.61 7.58 -4.81
N GLN A 318 -35.92 7.71 -4.98
CA GLN A 318 -36.56 9.03 -5.04
C GLN A 318 -36.10 9.74 -3.76
N CYS A 319 -35.33 10.79 -3.93
CA CYS A 319 -34.89 11.61 -2.81
C CYS A 319 -36.11 11.91 -1.95
N CYS A 320 -36.05 11.57 -0.67
CA CYS A 320 -37.12 11.87 0.27
C CYS A 320 -37.41 13.37 0.21
N THR A 321 -38.61 13.74 -0.21
CA THR A 321 -39.03 15.12 -0.40
C THR A 321 -39.40 15.82 0.92
N ALA A 322 -39.41 15.08 2.04
CA ALA A 322 -39.73 15.63 3.36
C ALA A 322 -38.52 15.54 4.31
N CYS A 323 -37.96 16.67 4.67
CA CYS A 323 -37.00 16.77 5.78
C CYS A 323 -37.73 17.00 7.10
N VAL A 324 -37.25 16.39 8.19
CA VAL A 324 -37.71 16.78 9.52
C VAL A 324 -37.19 18.17 9.81
N VAL A 325 -38.07 19.13 10.02
CA VAL A 325 -37.74 20.52 10.29
C VAL A 325 -36.74 20.61 11.44
N GLY A 326 -35.59 21.21 11.17
CA GLY A 326 -34.53 21.44 12.15
C GLY A 326 -33.44 20.38 12.26
N SER A 327 -33.56 19.18 11.65
CA SER A 327 -32.52 18.14 11.75
C SER A 327 -31.55 18.07 10.56
N GLY A 328 -31.92 18.64 9.41
CA GLY A 328 -31.17 18.51 8.15
C GLY A 328 -31.05 17.06 7.64
N ILE A 329 -31.72 16.10 8.27
CA ILE A 329 -31.68 14.67 7.87
C ILE A 329 -32.89 14.34 7.01
N PRO A 330 -32.71 13.95 5.73
CA PRO A 330 -33.78 13.48 4.87
C PRO A 330 -34.37 12.19 5.43
N ARG A 331 -35.69 12.11 5.58
CA ARG A 331 -36.39 10.87 5.93
C ARG A 331 -37.27 10.44 4.77
N CYS A 332 -37.23 9.15 4.45
CA CYS A 332 -38.17 8.57 3.50
C CYS A 332 -39.56 8.53 4.14
N PRO A 333 -40.63 8.87 3.40
CA PRO A 333 -42.00 8.64 3.90
C PRO A 333 -42.17 7.15 4.18
N ALA A 334 -42.83 6.83 5.29
CA ALA A 334 -43.08 5.47 5.77
C ALA A 334 -44.13 4.68 4.90
N SER A 335 -44.31 5.08 3.64
CA SER A 335 -45.23 4.43 2.73
C SER A 335 -44.56 3.20 2.12
N ASN A 336 -45.14 2.04 2.43
CA ASN A 336 -44.92 0.71 1.81
C ASN A 336 -43.84 -0.21 2.41
N MET A 337 -43.58 -0.12 3.70
CA MET A 337 -43.13 -1.34 4.39
C MET A 337 -44.36 -2.24 4.60
N SER A 338 -44.47 -3.31 3.83
CA SER A 338 -45.36 -4.41 4.19
C SER A 338 -45.03 -4.82 5.61
N PRO A 339 -46.03 -5.06 6.49
CA PRO A 339 -45.75 -5.44 7.88
C PRO A 339 -44.91 -6.70 7.86
N VAL A 340 -43.74 -6.63 8.45
CA VAL A 340 -42.94 -7.81 8.79
C VAL A 340 -43.82 -8.67 9.68
N PRO A 341 -44.03 -9.97 9.37
CA PRO A 341 -44.78 -10.85 10.26
C PRO A 341 -44.12 -10.81 11.62
N GLN A 342 -44.83 -10.36 12.65
CA GLN A 342 -44.38 -10.48 14.04
C GLN A 342 -44.18 -11.97 14.33
N GLY A 343 -42.91 -12.39 14.38
CA GLY A 343 -42.57 -13.70 14.90
C GLY A 343 -43.09 -13.79 16.33
N SER A 344 -43.86 -14.83 16.60
CA SER A 344 -44.34 -15.19 17.92
C SER A 344 -43.21 -15.15 18.93
N ASP A 345 -43.42 -14.42 20.02
CA ASP A 345 -42.51 -14.39 21.16
C ASP A 345 -42.13 -15.81 21.60
N PRO A 346 -40.85 -16.10 21.88
CA PRO A 346 -40.47 -17.36 22.50
C PRO A 346 -41.08 -17.42 23.90
N ALA A 347 -41.85 -18.47 24.15
CA ALA A 347 -42.55 -18.72 25.41
C ALA A 347 -41.58 -18.60 26.60
N LYS A 348 -41.96 -17.75 27.56
CA LYS A 348 -41.30 -17.55 28.84
C LYS A 348 -41.18 -18.92 29.55
N PRO A 349 -40.00 -19.35 29.99
CA PRO A 349 -39.86 -20.59 30.73
C PRO A 349 -40.62 -20.51 32.06
N ALA A 350 -41.41 -21.59 32.39
CA ALA A 350 -42.15 -21.74 33.64
C ALA A 350 -41.17 -21.80 34.83
N PRO A 351 -41.56 -21.28 36.01
CA PRO A 351 -40.74 -21.37 37.21
C PRO A 351 -40.65 -22.82 37.70
N PRO A 352 -39.54 -23.24 38.32
CA PRO A 352 -39.41 -24.60 38.85
C PRO A 352 -40.37 -24.83 39.99
N SER A 353 -41.17 -25.92 39.90
CA SER A 353 -42.03 -26.43 40.96
C SER A 353 -41.14 -26.99 42.08
N GLY A 354 -41.19 -26.35 43.24
CA GLY A 354 -40.65 -26.92 44.47
C GLY A 354 -41.58 -28.08 44.96
N THR A 355 -40.95 -29.12 45.40
CA THR A 355 -41.58 -30.19 46.17
C THR A 355 -40.77 -30.55 47.39
N PRO A 356 -41.35 -31.11 48.42
CA PRO A 356 -41.12 -30.87 49.83
C PRO A 356 -39.89 -31.55 50.37
#